data_042ef2a76332ff6f8588a2e5368b056b
#
_entry.id   042ef2a76332ff6f8588a2e5368b056b
#
_cell.length_a   1.000
_cell.length_b   1.000
_cell.length_c   1.000
_cell.angle_alpha   90.00
_cell.angle_beta   90.00
_cell.angle_gamma   90.00
#
_symmetry.space_group_name_H-M   'P 1'
#
loop_
_entity.id
_entity.type
_entity.pdbx_description
1 polymer ?
#
loop_
_entity_poly.entity_id
_entity_poly.type
_entity_poly.pdbx_seq_one_letter_code
_entity_poly.pdbx_strand_id
1 'polypeptide(L)'
;IREYIISEAMHALNIPTTRSLAIIATGEMVSRETLLPGGILTRIASSHLRIGTFEYFAAFKDLENLKLLTDYAINRHFPSIKNDGELRYQNFLKLISERQASLIAKWMHIGFIHGVMNTDNATISGETIDYGPCAFMDNYDPNTVFSSIDHHGRYAYGNQPNIGQWNIACLGQCLIPLINSEKNKSIEIIEEILDNFGDTFRKYWLSGMCKKIGLLKNKRNNHILLDELLYLMEKDKSDFTLTFRYLSDLVGEVNNNSLFKQQFSSKNEIDCWLVKWQEC
;
A
#
# COMPACT_ATOMS: atom_id res chain seq x y z
N ILE A 1 -12.19 14.48 11.29
CA ILE A 1 -11.46 15.47 10.44
C ILE A 1 -10.26 14.82 9.77
N ARG A 2 -9.40 14.08 10.48
CA ARG A 2 -8.22 13.42 9.93
C ARG A 2 -8.57 12.51 8.74
N GLU A 3 -9.55 11.63 8.89
CA GLU A 3 -10.04 10.73 7.84
C GLU A 3 -10.44 11.52 6.57
N TYR A 4 -11.15 12.63 6.74
CA TYR A 4 -11.57 13.50 5.63
C TYR A 4 -10.36 14.10 4.90
N ILE A 5 -9.45 14.74 5.65
CA ILE A 5 -8.31 15.44 5.06
C ILE A 5 -7.39 14.47 4.33
N ILE A 6 -7.07 13.32 4.96
CA ILE A 6 -6.12 12.37 4.36
C ILE A 6 -6.73 11.64 3.16
N SER A 7 -8.01 11.24 3.20
CA SER A 7 -8.64 10.60 2.04
C SER A 7 -8.65 11.51 0.82
N GLU A 8 -8.92 12.81 0.99
CA GLU A 8 -8.89 13.78 -0.10
C GLU A 8 -7.46 14.07 -0.58
N ALA A 9 -6.49 14.14 0.34
CA ALA A 9 -5.07 14.27 -0.01
C ALA A 9 -4.59 13.06 -0.85
N MET A 10 -4.92 11.84 -0.43
CA MET A 10 -4.57 10.61 -1.18
C MET A 10 -5.21 10.61 -2.57
N HIS A 11 -6.46 11.04 -2.68
CA HIS A 11 -7.10 11.19 -3.99
C HIS A 11 -6.37 12.20 -4.87
N ALA A 12 -6.01 13.36 -4.34
CA ALA A 12 -5.25 14.38 -5.07
C ALA A 12 -3.86 13.89 -5.53
N LEU A 13 -3.26 12.96 -4.77
CA LEU A 13 -2.01 12.29 -5.11
C LEU A 13 -2.18 11.10 -6.08
N ASN A 14 -3.40 10.86 -6.61
CA ASN A 14 -3.75 9.72 -7.46
C ASN A 14 -3.50 8.35 -6.82
N ILE A 15 -3.62 8.26 -5.50
CA ILE A 15 -3.62 7.01 -4.77
C ILE A 15 -5.06 6.49 -4.68
N PRO A 16 -5.35 5.24 -5.07
CA PRO A 16 -6.67 4.66 -4.88
C PRO A 16 -7.11 4.74 -3.43
N THR A 17 -8.24 5.36 -3.18
CA THR A 17 -8.73 5.64 -1.83
C THR A 17 -10.25 5.76 -1.80
N THR A 18 -10.85 5.39 -0.67
CA THR A 18 -12.21 5.82 -0.35
C THR A 18 -12.26 7.34 -0.21
N ARG A 19 -13.43 7.94 -0.45
CA ARG A 19 -13.65 9.38 -0.42
C ARG A 19 -14.53 9.76 0.76
N SER A 20 -14.41 10.99 1.20
CA SER A 20 -15.25 11.54 2.27
C SER A 20 -16.25 12.55 1.68
N LEU A 21 -17.53 12.20 1.69
CA LEU A 21 -18.59 13.09 1.18
C LEU A 21 -18.87 14.25 2.13
N ALA A 22 -19.02 13.95 3.42
CA ALA A 22 -19.35 14.92 4.45
C ALA A 22 -18.82 14.50 5.81
N ILE A 23 -18.57 15.49 6.66
CA ILE A 23 -18.33 15.31 8.09
C ILE A 23 -19.24 16.27 8.85
N ILE A 24 -19.95 15.77 9.86
CA ILE A 24 -20.94 16.53 10.64
C ILE A 24 -20.60 16.35 12.10
N ALA A 25 -20.49 17.46 12.85
CA ALA A 25 -20.41 17.44 14.30
C ALA A 25 -21.78 17.06 14.89
N THR A 26 -21.81 16.08 15.80
CA THR A 26 -23.09 15.62 16.40
C THR A 26 -23.60 16.52 17.52
N GLY A 27 -22.72 17.36 18.08
CA GLY A 27 -23.01 18.12 19.29
C GLY A 27 -22.89 17.27 20.58
N GLU A 28 -22.67 15.97 20.46
CA GLU A 28 -22.50 15.05 21.59
C GLU A 28 -21.01 14.79 21.85
N MET A 29 -20.67 14.38 23.06
CA MET A 29 -19.32 13.97 23.43
C MET A 29 -19.19 12.46 23.35
N VAL A 30 -18.07 11.99 22.79
CA VAL A 30 -17.73 10.57 22.69
C VAL A 30 -16.61 10.25 23.68
N SER A 31 -16.83 9.22 24.50
CA SER A 31 -15.80 8.73 25.42
C SER A 31 -14.75 7.93 24.66
N ARG A 32 -13.49 8.37 24.77
CA ARG A 32 -12.27 7.69 24.33
C ARG A 32 -11.33 7.63 25.55
N GLU A 33 -10.02 7.87 25.38
CA GLU A 33 -9.12 8.11 26.51
C GLU A 33 -9.56 9.37 27.30
N THR A 34 -10.10 10.34 26.59
CA THR A 34 -10.75 11.54 27.11
C THR A 34 -12.09 11.76 26.41
N LEU A 35 -12.92 12.68 26.94
CA LEU A 35 -14.14 13.10 26.25
C LEU A 35 -13.79 13.99 25.06
N LEU A 36 -14.19 13.58 23.86
CA LEU A 36 -13.93 14.30 22.62
C LEU A 36 -15.26 14.64 21.93
N PRO A 37 -15.33 15.77 21.15
CA PRO A 37 -16.49 16.07 20.32
C PRO A 37 -16.76 14.94 19.33
N GLY A 38 -18.01 14.48 19.28
CA GLY A 38 -18.45 13.45 18.33
C GLY A 38 -18.66 13.99 16.93
N GLY A 39 -18.44 13.13 15.93
CA GLY A 39 -18.67 13.45 14.53
C GLY A 39 -19.10 12.23 13.75
N ILE A 40 -19.90 12.45 12.69
CA ILE A 40 -20.31 11.44 11.71
C ILE A 40 -19.60 11.75 10.42
N LEU A 41 -18.90 10.76 9.87
CA LEU A 41 -18.27 10.81 8.55
C LEU A 41 -19.10 9.98 7.57
N THR A 42 -19.48 10.57 6.44
CA THR A 42 -20.06 9.83 5.32
C THR A 42 -18.94 9.48 4.34
N ARG A 43 -18.63 8.17 4.25
CA ARG A 43 -17.60 7.65 3.34
C ARG A 43 -18.23 7.11 2.06
N ILE A 44 -17.60 7.41 0.91
CA ILE A 44 -17.94 6.87 -0.40
C ILE A 44 -16.78 6.00 -0.89
N ALA A 45 -17.10 4.83 -1.44
CA ALA A 45 -16.14 3.91 -2.01
C ALA A 45 -16.77 3.11 -3.17
N SER A 46 -15.95 2.47 -3.99
CA SER A 46 -16.43 1.49 -4.98
C SER A 46 -17.18 0.35 -4.30
N SER A 47 -16.71 -0.09 -3.13
CA SER A 47 -17.45 -0.84 -2.12
C SER A 47 -16.73 -0.77 -0.77
N HIS A 48 -17.42 -1.19 0.31
CA HIS A 48 -16.83 -1.35 1.64
C HIS A 48 -16.52 -2.82 1.95
N LEU A 49 -16.47 -3.70 0.93
CA LEU A 49 -16.04 -5.08 1.10
C LEU A 49 -14.55 -5.14 1.41
N ARG A 50 -14.21 -5.80 2.51
CA ARG A 50 -12.86 -6.00 2.99
C ARG A 50 -12.59 -7.49 3.16
N ILE A 51 -11.34 -7.86 3.26
CA ILE A 51 -10.94 -9.27 3.48
C ILE A 51 -11.63 -9.83 4.73
N GLY A 52 -11.72 -9.06 5.83
CA GLY A 52 -12.42 -9.46 7.05
C GLY A 52 -13.89 -9.82 6.83
N THR A 53 -14.55 -9.28 5.79
CA THR A 53 -15.94 -9.68 5.46
C THR A 53 -15.99 -11.15 4.99
N PHE A 54 -14.97 -11.62 4.27
CA PHE A 54 -14.88 -13.03 3.84
C PHE A 54 -14.51 -13.94 5.01
N GLU A 55 -13.58 -13.48 5.89
CA GLU A 55 -13.22 -14.21 7.11
C GLU A 55 -14.43 -14.45 8.00
N TYR A 56 -15.36 -13.50 8.10
CA TYR A 56 -16.59 -13.66 8.87
C TYR A 56 -17.37 -14.91 8.43
N PHE A 57 -17.71 -15.03 7.14
CA PHE A 57 -18.46 -16.19 6.64
C PHE A 57 -17.64 -17.48 6.71
N ALA A 58 -16.34 -17.42 6.45
CA ALA A 58 -15.47 -18.58 6.55
C ALA A 58 -15.36 -19.11 7.99
N ALA A 59 -15.30 -18.23 9.00
CA ALA A 59 -15.25 -18.60 10.41
C ALA A 59 -16.51 -19.34 10.87
N PHE A 60 -17.68 -18.94 10.36
CA PHE A 60 -18.94 -19.62 10.61
C PHE A 60 -19.19 -20.84 9.72
N LYS A 61 -18.24 -21.18 8.83
CA LYS A 61 -18.35 -22.27 7.83
C LYS A 61 -19.60 -22.13 6.93
N ASP A 62 -20.02 -20.89 6.72
CA ASP A 62 -21.17 -20.54 5.89
C ASP A 62 -20.75 -20.45 4.41
N LEU A 63 -20.60 -21.62 3.79
CA LEU A 63 -20.10 -21.73 2.42
C LEU A 63 -21.07 -21.11 1.40
N GLU A 64 -22.37 -21.17 1.65
CA GLU A 64 -23.37 -20.62 0.75
C GLU A 64 -23.25 -19.08 0.67
N ASN A 65 -23.23 -18.40 1.81
CA ASN A 65 -23.09 -16.96 1.85
C ASN A 65 -21.67 -16.50 1.47
N LEU A 66 -20.62 -17.26 1.78
CA LEU A 66 -19.27 -16.99 1.28
C LEU A 66 -19.22 -17.00 -0.25
N LYS A 67 -19.87 -17.98 -0.88
CA LYS A 67 -19.98 -18.08 -2.34
C LYS A 67 -20.78 -16.91 -2.92
N LEU A 68 -21.93 -16.58 -2.34
CA LEU A 68 -22.75 -15.43 -2.76
C LEU A 68 -21.99 -14.12 -2.67
N LEU A 69 -21.26 -13.90 -1.57
CA LEU A 69 -20.40 -12.73 -1.37
C LEU A 69 -19.29 -12.66 -2.43
N THR A 70 -18.64 -13.79 -2.72
CA THR A 70 -17.56 -13.85 -3.70
C THR A 70 -18.10 -13.58 -5.11
N ASP A 71 -19.22 -14.18 -5.49
CA ASP A 71 -19.87 -13.96 -6.76
C ASP A 71 -20.35 -12.50 -6.91
N TYR A 72 -20.87 -11.89 -5.85
CA TYR A 72 -21.21 -10.47 -5.82
C TYR A 72 -19.96 -9.58 -6.02
N ALA A 73 -18.85 -9.88 -5.32
CA ALA A 73 -17.61 -9.13 -5.43
C ALA A 73 -17.01 -9.24 -6.85
N ILE A 74 -17.04 -10.43 -7.46
CA ILE A 74 -16.63 -10.65 -8.86
C ILE A 74 -17.48 -9.81 -9.81
N ASN A 75 -18.80 -9.91 -9.71
CA ASN A 75 -19.71 -9.16 -10.58
C ASN A 75 -19.52 -7.64 -10.49
N ARG A 76 -19.22 -7.14 -9.28
CA ARG A 76 -19.07 -5.70 -9.03
C ARG A 76 -17.69 -5.16 -9.44
N HIS A 77 -16.61 -5.87 -9.11
CA HIS A 77 -15.25 -5.34 -9.21
C HIS A 77 -14.42 -5.95 -10.33
N PHE A 78 -14.80 -7.14 -10.79
CA PHE A 78 -14.04 -7.94 -11.74
C PHE A 78 -14.94 -8.60 -12.80
N PRO A 79 -15.80 -7.82 -13.51
CA PRO A 79 -16.76 -8.38 -14.44
C PRO A 79 -16.11 -9.16 -15.60
N SER A 80 -14.83 -8.92 -15.89
CA SER A 80 -14.07 -9.63 -16.92
C SER A 80 -13.91 -11.12 -16.66
N ILE A 81 -13.84 -11.53 -15.37
CA ILE A 81 -13.67 -12.94 -14.99
C ILE A 81 -14.98 -13.64 -14.63
N LYS A 82 -16.12 -12.97 -14.80
CA LYS A 82 -17.44 -13.53 -14.44
C LYS A 82 -17.72 -14.90 -15.08
N ASN A 83 -17.24 -15.08 -16.30
CA ASN A 83 -17.51 -16.26 -17.12
C ASN A 83 -16.32 -17.23 -17.20
N ASP A 84 -15.29 -17.10 -16.35
CA ASP A 84 -14.09 -17.94 -16.36
C ASP A 84 -14.33 -19.38 -15.84
N GLY A 85 -15.58 -19.77 -15.60
CA GLY A 85 -15.95 -21.10 -15.14
C GLY A 85 -15.32 -21.44 -13.78
N GLU A 86 -14.61 -22.56 -13.72
CA GLU A 86 -13.94 -23.03 -12.49
C GLU A 86 -12.77 -22.14 -12.08
N LEU A 87 -12.14 -21.42 -13.02
CA LEU A 87 -10.98 -20.56 -12.74
C LEU A 87 -11.34 -19.21 -12.10
N ARG A 88 -12.63 -18.85 -12.06
CA ARG A 88 -13.04 -17.51 -11.66
C ARG A 88 -12.62 -17.12 -10.22
N TYR A 89 -12.62 -18.07 -9.29
CA TYR A 89 -12.26 -17.80 -7.89
C TYR A 89 -10.74 -17.65 -7.69
N GLN A 90 -9.94 -18.47 -8.37
CA GLN A 90 -8.50 -18.25 -8.37
C GLN A 90 -8.12 -16.93 -9.07
N ASN A 91 -8.76 -16.59 -10.20
CA ASN A 91 -8.53 -15.34 -10.91
C ASN A 91 -8.98 -14.15 -10.06
N PHE A 92 -10.05 -14.29 -9.27
CA PHE A 92 -10.46 -13.28 -8.28
C PHE A 92 -9.37 -13.02 -7.25
N LEU A 93 -8.81 -14.06 -6.61
CA LEU A 93 -7.73 -13.93 -5.66
C LEU A 93 -6.49 -13.29 -6.30
N LYS A 94 -6.12 -13.72 -7.51
CA LYS A 94 -4.97 -13.17 -8.26
C LYS A 94 -5.13 -11.68 -8.55
N LEU A 95 -6.31 -11.24 -9.02
CA LEU A 95 -6.56 -9.83 -9.33
C LEU A 95 -6.58 -8.94 -8.07
N ILE A 96 -7.08 -9.45 -6.94
CA ILE A 96 -7.00 -8.72 -5.67
C ILE A 96 -5.55 -8.62 -5.20
N SER A 97 -4.79 -9.71 -5.29
CA SER A 97 -3.35 -9.74 -4.99
C SER A 97 -2.60 -8.67 -5.79
N GLU A 98 -2.83 -8.56 -7.09
CA GLU A 98 -2.23 -7.56 -7.96
C GLU A 98 -2.64 -6.12 -7.57
N ARG A 99 -3.93 -5.88 -7.28
CA ARG A 99 -4.41 -4.57 -6.82
C ARG A 99 -3.78 -4.14 -5.51
N GLN A 100 -3.69 -5.04 -4.53
CA GLN A 100 -3.07 -4.76 -3.23
C GLN A 100 -1.57 -4.49 -3.37
N ALA A 101 -0.85 -5.29 -4.17
CA ALA A 101 0.56 -5.06 -4.45
C ALA A 101 0.81 -3.68 -5.10
N SER A 102 -0.03 -3.30 -6.08
CA SER A 102 0.03 -1.99 -6.73
C SER A 102 -0.30 -0.84 -5.76
N LEU A 103 -1.31 -1.00 -4.90
CA LEU A 103 -1.72 -0.01 -3.91
C LEU A 103 -0.59 0.27 -2.91
N ILE A 104 -0.02 -0.79 -2.32
CA ILE A 104 1.05 -0.67 -1.33
C ILE A 104 2.30 -0.05 -1.96
N ALA A 105 2.64 -0.41 -3.20
CA ALA A 105 3.73 0.25 -3.92
C ALA A 105 3.50 1.77 -4.04
N LYS A 106 2.28 2.21 -4.35
CA LYS A 106 1.93 3.63 -4.41
C LYS A 106 2.03 4.33 -3.06
N TRP A 107 1.63 3.68 -1.96
CA TRP A 107 1.85 4.22 -0.60
C TRP A 107 3.33 4.47 -0.34
N MET A 108 4.16 3.48 -0.67
CA MET A 108 5.60 3.58 -0.45
C MET A 108 6.26 4.65 -1.33
N HIS A 109 5.74 4.94 -2.51
CA HIS A 109 6.26 6.03 -3.35
C HIS A 109 6.12 7.41 -2.70
N ILE A 110 5.16 7.60 -1.81
CA ILE A 110 4.89 8.90 -1.17
C ILE A 110 5.26 8.92 0.32
N GLY A 111 5.95 7.87 0.82
CA GLY A 111 6.31 7.78 2.24
C GLY A 111 5.12 7.54 3.17
N PHE A 112 3.99 7.07 2.64
CA PHE A 112 2.79 6.82 3.45
C PHE A 112 2.90 5.52 4.24
N ILE A 113 2.57 5.59 5.53
CA ILE A 113 2.48 4.47 6.46
C ILE A 113 1.04 4.37 6.93
N HIS A 114 0.39 3.25 6.62
CA HIS A 114 -1.02 3.04 6.99
C HIS A 114 -1.21 2.89 8.51
N GLY A 115 -0.32 2.13 9.14
CA GLY A 115 -0.27 1.94 10.59
C GLY A 115 -1.22 0.90 11.17
N VAL A 116 -2.27 0.44 10.44
CA VAL A 116 -3.17 -0.65 10.85
C VAL A 116 -3.65 -1.43 9.63
N MET A 117 -2.84 -2.33 9.12
CA MET A 117 -3.13 -3.13 7.92
C MET A 117 -3.70 -4.50 8.28
N ASN A 118 -4.71 -4.55 9.15
CA ASN A 118 -5.45 -5.79 9.38
C ASN A 118 -6.42 -6.07 8.22
N THR A 119 -7.04 -7.25 8.21
CA THR A 119 -7.97 -7.69 7.16
C THR A 119 -9.22 -6.82 7.04
N ASP A 120 -9.61 -6.12 8.12
CA ASP A 120 -10.70 -5.14 8.10
C ASP A 120 -10.32 -3.82 7.42
N ASN A 121 -9.04 -3.59 7.16
CA ASN A 121 -8.52 -2.40 6.48
C ASN A 121 -7.89 -2.73 5.12
N ALA A 122 -8.12 -3.93 4.60
CA ALA A 122 -7.72 -4.37 3.27
C ALA A 122 -8.96 -4.55 2.37
N THR A 123 -9.23 -3.57 1.51
CA THR A 123 -10.41 -3.58 0.64
C THR A 123 -10.24 -4.48 -0.57
N ILE A 124 -11.33 -5.10 -1.01
CA ILE A 124 -11.38 -5.90 -2.24
C ILE A 124 -11.23 -5.02 -3.49
N SER A 125 -11.68 -3.78 -3.41
CA SER A 125 -11.55 -2.81 -4.50
C SER A 125 -10.12 -2.36 -4.77
N GLY A 126 -9.20 -2.51 -3.79
CA GLY A 126 -7.85 -1.96 -3.85
C GLY A 126 -7.79 -0.45 -3.56
N GLU A 127 -8.77 0.07 -2.82
CA GLU A 127 -8.81 1.44 -2.31
C GLU A 127 -8.31 1.47 -0.87
N THR A 128 -7.52 2.49 -0.52
CA THR A 128 -7.11 2.74 0.87
C THR A 128 -8.33 3.10 1.72
N ILE A 129 -8.43 2.53 2.92
CA ILE A 129 -9.53 2.76 3.86
C ILE A 129 -8.98 2.87 5.28
N ASP A 130 -9.64 3.65 6.14
CA ASP A 130 -9.33 3.80 7.55
C ASP A 130 -7.98 4.50 7.83
N TYR A 131 -8.03 5.82 7.84
CA TYR A 131 -6.88 6.67 8.10
C TYR A 131 -6.71 7.00 9.58
N GLY A 132 -6.75 5.99 10.44
CA GLY A 132 -6.60 6.11 11.88
C GLY A 132 -5.20 6.60 12.28
N PRO A 133 -4.22 5.70 12.52
CA PRO A 133 -2.87 6.08 12.93
C PRO A 133 -1.94 6.45 11.77
N CYS A 134 -2.41 6.50 10.54
CA CYS A 134 -1.59 6.75 9.35
C CYS A 134 -0.78 8.04 9.44
N ALA A 135 0.37 8.07 8.80
CA ALA A 135 1.17 9.28 8.62
C ALA A 135 2.03 9.20 7.36
N PHE A 136 2.60 10.34 6.99
CA PHE A 136 3.66 10.42 5.97
C PHE A 136 5.00 10.52 6.69
N MET A 137 5.98 9.78 6.19
CA MET A 137 7.32 9.71 6.77
C MET A 137 8.07 11.03 6.52
N ASP A 138 8.71 11.56 7.55
CA ASP A 138 9.63 12.71 7.45
C ASP A 138 11.02 12.18 7.04
N ASN A 139 11.85 11.81 8.00
CA ASN A 139 13.16 11.21 7.73
C ASN A 139 12.98 9.78 7.21
N TYR A 140 13.74 9.41 6.19
CA TYR A 140 13.67 8.05 5.65
C TYR A 140 14.24 7.04 6.64
N ASP A 141 13.37 6.14 7.09
CA ASP A 141 13.71 4.97 7.87
C ASP A 141 12.68 3.86 7.59
N PRO A 142 13.09 2.72 7.01
CA PRO A 142 12.18 1.62 6.72
C PRO A 142 11.49 1.03 7.96
N ASN A 143 12.03 1.26 9.16
CA ASN A 143 11.48 0.79 10.42
C ASN A 143 10.49 1.77 11.08
N THR A 144 10.20 2.90 10.43
CA THR A 144 9.27 3.91 10.98
C THR A 144 7.87 3.33 11.22
N VAL A 145 7.35 3.52 12.44
CA VAL A 145 6.03 3.09 12.91
C VAL A 145 5.28 4.29 13.49
N PHE A 146 4.00 4.44 13.11
CA PHE A 146 3.15 5.51 13.66
C PHE A 146 1.95 4.99 14.51
N SER A 147 1.77 3.69 14.59
CA SER A 147 0.73 3.09 15.42
C SER A 147 1.22 2.94 16.86
N SER A 148 0.52 3.57 17.80
CA SER A 148 0.87 3.50 19.23
C SER A 148 0.70 2.09 19.83
N ILE A 149 -0.07 1.22 19.17
CA ILE A 149 -0.30 -0.17 19.60
C ILE A 149 0.66 -1.17 18.94
N ASP A 150 1.44 -0.73 17.94
CA ASP A 150 2.39 -1.59 17.23
C ASP A 150 3.77 -1.52 17.87
N HIS A 151 3.99 -2.33 18.89
CA HIS A 151 5.25 -2.39 19.62
C HIS A 151 6.36 -3.22 18.92
N HIS A 152 6.00 -3.95 17.85
CA HIS A 152 6.91 -4.88 17.18
C HIS A 152 7.21 -4.51 15.72
N GLY A 153 6.74 -3.35 15.26
CA GLY A 153 6.96 -2.90 13.89
C GLY A 153 6.21 -3.72 12.84
N ARG A 154 5.10 -4.37 13.24
CA ARG A 154 4.27 -5.13 12.30
C ARG A 154 3.85 -4.29 11.10
N TYR A 155 3.51 -3.03 11.34
CA TYR A 155 3.05 -2.07 10.33
C TYR A 155 4.10 -1.01 10.00
N ALA A 156 5.40 -1.31 10.20
CA ALA A 156 6.47 -0.44 9.78
C ALA A 156 6.43 -0.18 8.26
N TYR A 157 6.94 0.97 7.81
CA TYR A 157 6.99 1.32 6.40
C TYR A 157 7.51 0.20 5.49
N GLY A 158 8.69 -0.34 5.82
CA GLY A 158 9.33 -1.41 5.04
C GLY A 158 8.60 -2.76 5.13
N ASN A 159 7.74 -2.96 6.14
CA ASN A 159 7.01 -4.21 6.33
C ASN A 159 5.63 -4.23 5.66
N GLN A 160 5.15 -3.11 5.12
CA GLN A 160 3.84 -3.02 4.50
C GLN A 160 3.59 -4.06 3.39
N PRO A 161 4.56 -4.40 2.51
CA PRO A 161 4.38 -5.44 1.50
C PRO A 161 4.14 -6.83 2.12
N ASN A 162 4.87 -7.19 3.17
CA ASN A 162 4.70 -8.47 3.85
C ASN A 162 3.31 -8.60 4.48
N ILE A 163 2.80 -7.52 5.07
CA ILE A 163 1.45 -7.51 5.63
C ILE A 163 0.39 -7.54 4.51
N GLY A 164 0.65 -6.91 3.37
CA GLY A 164 -0.21 -7.05 2.19
C GLY A 164 -0.30 -8.50 1.72
N GLN A 165 0.82 -9.20 1.60
CA GLN A 165 0.86 -10.62 1.26
C GLN A 165 0.13 -11.48 2.30
N TRP A 166 0.30 -11.20 3.59
CA TRP A 166 -0.41 -11.88 4.67
C TRP A 166 -1.94 -11.68 4.53
N ASN A 167 -2.42 -10.48 4.22
CA ASN A 167 -3.84 -10.24 3.96
C ASN A 167 -4.36 -11.08 2.79
N ILE A 168 -3.58 -11.24 1.71
CA ILE A 168 -3.95 -12.11 0.59
C ILE A 168 -3.98 -13.58 1.02
N ALA A 169 -3.08 -14.01 1.90
CA ALA A 169 -3.13 -15.36 2.47
C ALA A 169 -4.41 -15.59 3.28
N CYS A 170 -4.85 -14.62 4.10
CA CYS A 170 -6.11 -14.68 4.84
C CYS A 170 -7.32 -14.83 3.88
N LEU A 171 -7.35 -14.03 2.80
CA LEU A 171 -8.40 -14.16 1.78
C LEU A 171 -8.33 -15.53 1.09
N GLY A 172 -7.13 -15.99 0.72
CA GLY A 172 -6.92 -17.29 0.11
C GLY A 172 -7.47 -18.43 0.96
N GLN A 173 -7.20 -18.40 2.28
CA GLN A 173 -7.75 -19.39 3.21
C GLN A 173 -9.27 -19.43 3.20
N CYS A 174 -9.94 -18.27 3.12
CA CYS A 174 -11.40 -18.21 3.02
C CYS A 174 -11.90 -18.85 1.72
N LEU A 175 -11.16 -18.71 0.62
CA LEU A 175 -11.56 -19.14 -0.72
C LEU A 175 -11.19 -20.60 -1.04
N ILE A 176 -10.46 -21.31 -0.18
CA ILE A 176 -10.08 -22.73 -0.39
C ILE A 176 -11.25 -23.58 -0.92
N PRO A 177 -12.45 -23.59 -0.30
CA PRO A 177 -13.55 -24.46 -0.72
C PRO A 177 -14.20 -24.02 -2.03
N LEU A 178 -13.89 -22.82 -2.53
CA LEU A 178 -14.45 -22.29 -3.79
C LEU A 178 -13.47 -22.46 -4.97
N ILE A 179 -12.16 -22.45 -4.72
CA ILE A 179 -11.12 -22.53 -5.76
C ILE A 179 -11.08 -23.89 -6.41
N ASN A 180 -11.05 -24.97 -5.61
CA ASN A 180 -11.07 -26.33 -6.12
C ASN A 180 -11.76 -27.27 -5.14
N SER A 181 -12.36 -28.36 -5.65
CA SER A 181 -12.97 -29.40 -4.82
C SER A 181 -11.93 -30.18 -4.00
N GLU A 182 -10.70 -30.28 -4.51
CA GLU A 182 -9.57 -30.87 -3.81
C GLU A 182 -8.80 -29.81 -3.04
N LYS A 183 -8.86 -29.86 -1.70
CA LYS A 183 -8.25 -28.89 -0.80
C LYS A 183 -6.76 -28.65 -1.10
N ASN A 184 -6.00 -29.70 -1.37
CA ASN A 184 -4.56 -29.58 -1.61
C ASN A 184 -4.27 -28.80 -2.90
N LYS A 185 -5.05 -29.00 -3.95
CA LYS A 185 -4.94 -28.19 -5.18
C LYS A 185 -5.26 -26.72 -4.95
N SER A 186 -6.28 -26.43 -4.12
CA SER A 186 -6.56 -25.04 -3.74
C SER A 186 -5.37 -24.40 -3.02
N ILE A 187 -4.73 -25.14 -2.12
CA ILE A 187 -3.54 -24.64 -1.38
C ILE A 187 -2.39 -24.36 -2.34
N GLU A 188 -2.07 -25.29 -3.23
CA GLU A 188 -1.01 -25.11 -4.24
C GLU A 188 -1.23 -23.86 -5.10
N ILE A 189 -2.47 -23.64 -5.56
CA ILE A 189 -2.85 -22.45 -6.34
C ILE A 189 -2.66 -21.16 -5.51
N ILE A 190 -3.07 -21.18 -4.24
CA ILE A 190 -2.94 -20.02 -3.35
C ILE A 190 -1.46 -19.73 -3.08
N GLU A 191 -0.64 -20.74 -2.82
CA GLU A 191 0.80 -20.60 -2.61
C GLU A 191 1.48 -19.98 -3.84
N GLU A 192 1.16 -20.45 -5.06
CA GLU A 192 1.65 -19.84 -6.29
C GLU A 192 1.28 -18.34 -6.41
N ILE A 193 0.06 -17.96 -6.04
CA ILE A 193 -0.36 -16.55 -6.05
C ILE A 193 0.40 -15.73 -5.01
N LEU A 194 0.65 -16.29 -3.83
CA LEU A 194 1.40 -15.64 -2.76
C LEU A 194 2.88 -15.47 -3.13
N ASP A 195 3.50 -16.48 -3.73
CA ASP A 195 4.89 -16.41 -4.18
C ASP A 195 5.09 -15.31 -5.23
N ASN A 196 4.11 -15.13 -6.12
CA ASN A 196 4.12 -14.07 -7.13
C ASN A 196 3.83 -12.65 -6.57
N PHE A 197 3.33 -12.51 -5.32
CA PHE A 197 3.00 -11.21 -4.74
C PHE A 197 4.22 -10.30 -4.63
N GLY A 198 5.33 -10.83 -4.11
CA GLY A 198 6.56 -10.07 -3.90
C GLY A 198 7.14 -9.51 -5.21
N ASP A 199 7.18 -10.31 -6.26
CA ASP A 199 7.66 -9.89 -7.58
C ASP A 199 6.73 -8.86 -8.21
N THR A 200 5.42 -9.04 -8.07
CA THR A 200 4.41 -8.08 -8.54
C THR A 200 4.54 -6.73 -7.83
N PHE A 201 4.67 -6.75 -6.50
CA PHE A 201 4.92 -5.55 -5.71
C PHE A 201 6.22 -4.87 -6.14
N ARG A 202 7.33 -5.61 -6.22
CA ARG A 202 8.65 -5.08 -6.60
C ARG A 202 8.61 -4.42 -7.98
N LYS A 203 7.91 -5.00 -8.93
CA LYS A 203 7.72 -4.43 -10.28
C LYS A 203 7.04 -3.06 -10.22
N TYR A 204 5.91 -2.92 -9.48
CA TYR A 204 5.21 -1.65 -9.33
C TYR A 204 6.05 -0.63 -8.56
N TRP A 205 6.66 -1.07 -7.46
CA TRP A 205 7.50 -0.22 -6.61
C TRP A 205 8.69 0.35 -7.39
N LEU A 206 9.47 -0.53 -8.04
CA LEU A 206 10.64 -0.13 -8.81
C LEU A 206 10.27 0.82 -9.95
N SER A 207 9.19 0.51 -10.68
CA SER A 207 8.71 1.38 -11.77
C SER A 207 8.37 2.79 -11.29
N GLY A 208 7.71 2.93 -10.14
CA GLY A 208 7.36 4.23 -9.58
C GLY A 208 8.56 4.97 -9.00
N MET A 209 9.45 4.27 -8.29
CA MET A 209 10.66 4.86 -7.73
C MET A 209 11.63 5.33 -8.83
N CYS A 210 11.78 4.57 -9.92
CA CYS A 210 12.55 5.02 -11.08
C CYS A 210 12.00 6.34 -11.65
N LYS A 211 10.67 6.43 -11.82
CA LYS A 211 10.05 7.68 -12.28
C LYS A 211 10.29 8.85 -11.31
N LYS A 212 10.29 8.57 -10.01
CA LYS A 212 10.51 9.56 -8.96
C LYS A 212 11.91 10.19 -9.01
N ILE A 213 12.91 9.44 -9.48
CA ILE A 213 14.27 9.93 -9.72
C ILE A 213 14.55 10.27 -11.20
N GLY A 214 13.50 10.40 -12.02
CA GLY A 214 13.62 10.83 -13.42
C GLY A 214 14.06 9.76 -14.41
N LEU A 215 14.19 8.48 -14.01
CA LEU A 215 14.58 7.39 -14.88
C LEU A 215 13.37 6.79 -15.61
N LEU A 216 13.14 7.24 -16.83
CA LEU A 216 11.98 6.81 -17.63
C LEU A 216 12.19 5.46 -18.35
N LYS A 217 13.44 5.06 -18.58
CA LYS A 217 13.80 3.79 -19.23
C LYS A 217 14.19 2.77 -18.18
N ASN A 218 13.56 1.59 -18.22
CA ASN A 218 13.88 0.47 -17.33
C ASN A 218 15.23 -0.14 -17.79
N LYS A 219 16.35 0.43 -17.33
CA LYS A 219 17.68 -0.14 -17.53
C LYS A 219 17.95 -1.18 -16.44
N ARG A 220 18.71 -2.22 -16.77
CA ARG A 220 19.00 -3.39 -15.91
C ARG A 220 19.58 -3.03 -14.53
N ASN A 221 20.19 -1.85 -14.39
CA ASN A 221 20.89 -1.42 -13.17
C ASN A 221 20.16 -0.31 -12.39
N ASN A 222 18.96 0.11 -12.78
CA ASN A 222 18.24 1.19 -12.10
C ASN A 222 17.96 0.88 -10.62
N HIS A 223 17.73 -0.39 -10.28
CA HIS A 223 17.50 -0.81 -8.89
C HIS A 223 18.74 -0.55 -8.02
N ILE A 224 19.95 -0.76 -8.53
CA ILE A 224 21.19 -0.52 -7.76
C ILE A 224 21.30 0.96 -7.39
N LEU A 225 21.03 1.85 -8.34
CA LEU A 225 21.06 3.29 -8.10
C LEU A 225 20.01 3.74 -7.07
N LEU A 226 18.83 3.14 -7.09
CA LEU A 226 17.79 3.38 -6.09
C LEU A 226 18.17 2.87 -4.71
N ASP A 227 18.71 1.65 -4.63
CA ASP A 227 19.11 1.03 -3.38
C ASP A 227 20.25 1.85 -2.71
N GLU A 228 21.22 2.34 -3.52
CA GLU A 228 22.28 3.24 -3.05
C GLU A 228 21.70 4.56 -2.50
N LEU A 229 20.74 5.19 -3.19
CA LEU A 229 20.11 6.44 -2.71
C LEU A 229 19.38 6.22 -1.40
N LEU A 230 18.55 5.17 -1.33
CA LEU A 230 17.77 4.85 -0.14
C LEU A 230 18.68 4.52 1.05
N TYR A 231 19.79 3.80 0.81
CA TYR A 231 20.80 3.54 1.83
C TYR A 231 21.41 4.85 2.38
N LEU A 232 21.78 5.80 1.50
CA LEU A 232 22.31 7.11 1.92
C LEU A 232 21.26 7.94 2.67
N MET A 233 20.00 7.89 2.24
CA MET A 233 18.90 8.57 2.92
C MET A 233 18.68 8.03 4.33
N GLU A 234 18.71 6.70 4.51
CA GLU A 234 18.56 6.06 5.82
C GLU A 234 19.73 6.40 6.74
N LYS A 235 20.98 6.27 6.24
CA LYS A 235 22.21 6.58 6.95
C LYS A 235 22.24 8.03 7.46
N ASP A 236 21.85 8.98 6.62
CA ASP A 236 21.93 10.42 6.90
C ASP A 236 20.61 10.99 7.46
N LYS A 237 19.59 10.14 7.63
CA LYS A 237 18.24 10.53 8.07
C LYS A 237 17.65 11.66 7.22
N SER A 238 17.85 11.56 5.91
CA SER A 238 17.38 12.56 4.96
C SER A 238 15.85 12.58 4.91
N ASP A 239 15.26 13.77 4.77
CA ASP A 239 13.82 13.92 4.58
C ASP A 239 13.37 13.22 3.30
N PHE A 240 12.38 12.33 3.42
CA PHE A 240 11.91 11.52 2.30
C PHE A 240 11.33 12.36 1.17
N THR A 241 10.48 13.31 1.50
CA THR A 241 9.77 14.13 0.51
C THR A 241 10.70 15.18 -0.11
N LEU A 242 11.45 15.90 0.73
CA LEU A 242 12.32 16.97 0.28
C LEU A 242 13.50 16.46 -0.54
N THR A 243 14.06 15.29 -0.23
CA THR A 243 15.12 14.68 -1.03
C THR A 243 14.70 14.54 -2.49
N PHE A 244 13.55 13.93 -2.76
CA PHE A 244 13.08 13.76 -4.15
C PHE A 244 12.62 15.09 -4.77
N ARG A 245 12.05 16.02 -3.96
CA ARG A 245 11.67 17.34 -4.45
C ARG A 245 12.89 18.13 -4.91
N TYR A 246 13.94 18.15 -4.12
CA TYR A 246 15.15 18.89 -4.45
C TYR A 246 16.00 18.19 -5.53
N LEU A 247 15.91 16.86 -5.67
CA LEU A 247 16.54 16.15 -6.78
C LEU A 247 16.01 16.64 -8.12
N SER A 248 14.72 16.99 -8.21
CA SER A 248 14.13 17.51 -9.44
C SER A 248 14.68 18.88 -9.85
N ASP A 249 15.18 19.67 -8.89
CA ASP A 249 15.75 21.00 -9.14
C ASP A 249 17.20 20.92 -9.66
N LEU A 250 17.82 19.73 -9.62
CA LEU A 250 19.18 19.52 -10.13
C LEU A 250 19.23 19.17 -11.64
N VAL A 251 18.08 19.05 -12.28
CA VAL A 251 18.02 18.77 -13.72
C VAL A 251 18.55 19.98 -14.49
N GLY A 252 19.78 19.89 -14.99
CA GLY A 252 20.45 20.93 -15.79
C GLY A 252 21.64 21.63 -15.13
N GLU A 253 21.68 21.82 -13.80
CA GLU A 253 22.80 22.46 -13.09
C GLU A 253 23.05 21.81 -11.73
N VAL A 254 24.17 21.08 -11.59
CA VAL A 254 24.62 20.59 -10.26
C VAL A 254 25.43 21.66 -9.58
N ASN A 255 24.76 22.45 -8.73
CA ASN A 255 25.43 23.41 -7.86
C ASN A 255 25.90 22.71 -6.57
N ASN A 256 27.12 22.98 -6.12
CA ASN A 256 27.70 22.42 -4.89
C ASN A 256 26.92 22.77 -3.62
N ASN A 257 26.11 23.83 -3.63
CA ASN A 257 25.26 24.26 -2.51
C ASN A 257 23.78 23.95 -2.69
N SER A 258 23.42 22.95 -3.52
CA SER A 258 22.04 22.60 -3.75
C SER A 258 21.35 22.14 -2.46
N LEU A 259 20.05 22.44 -2.32
CA LEU A 259 19.20 21.96 -1.21
C LEU A 259 19.17 20.44 -1.14
N PHE A 260 19.31 19.76 -2.29
CA PHE A 260 19.42 18.30 -2.33
C PHE A 260 20.64 17.81 -1.54
N LYS A 261 21.84 18.37 -1.83
CA LYS A 261 23.07 17.97 -1.13
C LYS A 261 23.02 18.30 0.37
N GLN A 262 22.26 19.29 0.77
CA GLN A 262 22.08 19.64 2.19
C GLN A 262 21.31 18.58 2.98
N GLN A 263 20.51 17.72 2.30
CA GLN A 263 19.82 16.60 2.94
C GLN A 263 20.77 15.51 3.45
N PHE A 264 22.04 15.52 3.00
CA PHE A 264 23.01 14.47 3.32
C PHE A 264 24.19 15.01 4.10
N SER A 265 24.64 14.28 5.13
CA SER A 265 25.90 14.53 5.85
C SER A 265 27.10 13.95 5.08
N SER A 266 26.89 12.83 4.41
CA SER A 266 27.90 12.06 3.65
C SER A 266 28.17 12.70 2.27
N LYS A 267 28.74 13.92 2.25
CA LYS A 267 28.87 14.72 1.01
C LYS A 267 29.57 14.01 -0.15
N ASN A 268 30.68 13.33 0.13
CA ASN A 268 31.43 12.61 -0.91
C ASN A 268 30.63 11.44 -1.51
N GLU A 269 29.87 10.73 -0.69
CA GLU A 269 29.08 9.58 -1.15
C GLU A 269 27.93 10.04 -2.05
N ILE A 270 27.23 11.11 -1.65
CA ILE A 270 26.13 11.65 -2.47
C ILE A 270 26.66 12.29 -3.76
N ASP A 271 27.85 12.87 -3.77
CA ASP A 271 28.47 13.39 -5.00
C ASP A 271 28.80 12.25 -5.98
N CYS A 272 29.34 11.14 -5.49
CA CYS A 272 29.57 9.94 -6.31
C CYS A 272 28.24 9.37 -6.86
N TRP A 273 27.18 9.36 -6.05
CA TRP A 273 25.88 8.92 -6.49
C TRP A 273 25.30 9.84 -7.59
N LEU A 274 25.41 11.15 -7.43
CA LEU A 274 24.94 12.13 -8.41
C LEU A 274 25.62 11.95 -9.78
N VAL A 275 26.94 11.66 -9.83
CA VAL A 275 27.64 11.36 -11.09
C VAL A 275 27.01 10.17 -11.78
N LYS A 276 26.79 9.05 -11.08
CA LYS A 276 26.13 7.85 -11.63
C LYS A 276 24.71 8.16 -12.11
N TRP A 277 23.96 8.97 -11.36
CA TRP A 277 22.59 9.35 -11.70
C TRP A 277 22.51 10.17 -12.99
N GLN A 278 23.45 11.10 -13.19
CA GLN A 278 23.51 11.94 -14.39
C GLN A 278 23.89 11.14 -15.66
N GLU A 279 24.59 10.02 -15.52
CA GLU A 279 24.96 9.13 -16.63
C GLU A 279 23.80 8.23 -17.10
N CYS A 280 22.69 8.17 -16.35
CA CYS A 280 21.54 7.31 -16.65
C CYS A 280 20.50 7.96 -17.53
#